data_f52ecd59f03e1f71a95ea6a7e9793ce3
#
_entry.id   f52ecd59f03e1f71a95ea6a7e9793ce3
#
_cell.length_a   1.000
_cell.length_b   1.000
_cell.length_c   1.000
_cell.angle_alpha   90.00
_cell.angle_beta   90.00
_cell.angle_gamma   90.00
#
_symmetry.space_group_name_H-M   'P 1'
#
loop_
_entity.id
_entity.type
_entity.pdbx_description
1 polymer ?
#
loop_
_entity_poly.entity_id
_entity_poly.type
_entity_poly.pdbx_seq_one_letter_code
_entity_poly.pdbx_strand_id
1 'polypeptide(L)'
;RIFHLVGKINDPMEPMTRTELENLLNPLRLTFEIIEIDPALADTADFCAHYNIPLDQSANTLVIASKAEPKTFAACVVLATTRLDVNGVVRKKMGVRKTSFSTAEEMQTLTGMQVGGVTPLGLPIDLPLWIDSRVIDCEWIIVGGGGRDLKVKMDPQVLLKLGGESVVDLAKALA
;
A
#
# COMPACT_ATOMS: atom_id res chain seq x y z
N ARG A 1 -8.48 -17.26 -5.96
CA ARG A 1 -9.02 -15.92 -5.65
C ARG A 1 -10.47 -15.69 -6.09
N ILE A 2 -10.94 -16.44 -7.06
CA ILE A 2 -12.33 -16.34 -7.55
C ILE A 2 -13.34 -16.91 -6.54
N PHE A 3 -12.93 -17.77 -5.62
CA PHE A 3 -13.82 -18.43 -4.66
C PHE A 3 -14.17 -17.61 -3.40
N HIS A 4 -13.49 -16.49 -3.14
CA HIS A 4 -13.82 -15.63 -1.98
C HIS A 4 -14.84 -14.53 -2.30
N LEU A 5 -15.16 -14.30 -3.56
CA LEU A 5 -16.11 -13.26 -3.99
C LEU A 5 -17.58 -13.71 -4.00
N VAL A 6 -17.88 -14.99 -3.79
CA VAL A 6 -19.26 -15.49 -3.91
C VAL A 6 -20.03 -15.56 -2.59
N GLY A 7 -19.35 -15.27 -1.46
CA GLY A 7 -19.96 -15.43 -0.12
C GLY A 7 -20.36 -14.18 0.66
N LYS A 8 -19.98 -12.96 0.21
CA LYS A 8 -20.18 -11.75 1.03
C LYS A 8 -20.61 -10.53 0.21
N ILE A 9 -21.77 -10.62 -0.43
CA ILE A 9 -22.31 -9.50 -1.23
C ILE A 9 -22.80 -8.32 -0.34
N ASN A 10 -22.92 -8.50 0.99
CA ASN A 10 -23.47 -7.49 1.90
C ASN A 10 -22.64 -7.17 3.15
N ASP A 11 -21.45 -7.76 3.32
CA ASP A 11 -20.60 -7.39 4.46
C ASP A 11 -19.59 -6.32 4.02
N PRO A 12 -19.31 -5.32 4.88
CA PRO A 12 -18.26 -4.35 4.58
C PRO A 12 -16.92 -5.09 4.43
N MET A 13 -16.11 -4.66 3.46
CA MET A 13 -14.76 -5.19 3.30
C MET A 13 -13.94 -4.91 4.56
N GLU A 14 -13.25 -5.93 5.05
CA GLU A 14 -12.38 -5.84 6.21
C GLU A 14 -10.91 -6.02 5.84
N PRO A 15 -9.98 -5.52 6.66
CA PRO A 15 -8.55 -5.78 6.46
C PRO A 15 -8.25 -7.27 6.45
N MET A 16 -7.23 -7.67 5.70
CA MET A 16 -6.78 -9.07 5.70
C MET A 16 -6.29 -9.50 7.08
N THR A 17 -6.64 -10.72 7.46
CA THR A 17 -6.08 -11.39 8.63
C THR A 17 -4.65 -11.85 8.37
N ARG A 18 -3.92 -12.21 9.45
CA ARG A 18 -2.59 -12.82 9.34
C ARG A 18 -2.59 -14.03 8.41
N THR A 19 -3.58 -14.92 8.55
CA THR A 19 -3.69 -16.12 7.72
C THR A 19 -3.90 -15.78 6.25
N GLU A 20 -4.73 -14.76 5.95
CA GLU A 20 -4.95 -14.31 4.57
C GLU A 20 -3.68 -13.69 3.97
N LEU A 21 -2.91 -12.94 4.76
CA LEU A 21 -1.59 -12.42 4.34
C LEU A 21 -0.61 -13.56 4.05
N GLU A 22 -0.52 -14.55 4.92
CA GLU A 22 0.33 -15.73 4.73
C GLU A 22 -0.07 -16.49 3.45
N ASN A 23 -1.36 -16.69 3.22
CA ASN A 23 -1.88 -17.36 2.02
C ASN A 23 -1.56 -16.58 0.73
N LEU A 24 -1.51 -15.26 0.81
CA LEU A 24 -1.11 -14.42 -0.32
C LEU A 24 0.39 -14.50 -0.60
N LEU A 25 1.20 -14.48 0.45
CA LEU A 25 2.66 -14.31 0.35
C LEU A 25 3.43 -15.61 0.18
N ASN A 26 3.02 -16.69 0.84
CA ASN A 26 3.73 -17.99 0.78
C ASN A 26 3.94 -18.51 -0.65
N PRO A 27 2.97 -18.45 -1.58
CA PRO A 27 3.16 -18.93 -2.94
C PRO A 27 4.21 -18.15 -3.76
N LEU A 28 4.54 -16.92 -3.34
CA LEU A 28 5.50 -16.07 -4.04
C LEU A 28 6.94 -16.51 -3.82
N ARG A 29 7.20 -17.30 -2.76
CA ARG A 29 8.54 -17.84 -2.41
C ARG A 29 9.61 -16.76 -2.23
N LEU A 30 9.20 -15.62 -1.69
CA LEU A 30 10.07 -14.51 -1.29
C LEU A 30 10.05 -14.38 0.23
N THR A 31 11.10 -13.79 0.79
CA THR A 31 11.20 -13.59 2.24
C THR A 31 10.17 -12.59 2.73
N PHE A 32 9.45 -12.94 3.77
CA PHE A 32 8.55 -12.05 4.49
C PHE A 32 8.42 -12.44 5.96
N GLU A 33 8.03 -11.48 6.78
CA GLU A 33 7.72 -11.64 8.19
C GLU A 33 6.52 -10.77 8.54
N ILE A 34 5.49 -11.35 9.14
CA ILE A 34 4.32 -10.63 9.65
C ILE A 34 4.58 -10.26 11.10
N ILE A 35 4.47 -8.98 11.43
CA ILE A 35 4.80 -8.42 12.74
C ILE A 35 3.51 -7.88 13.37
N GLU A 36 3.20 -8.37 14.57
CA GLU A 36 2.13 -7.80 15.40
C GLU A 36 2.64 -6.53 16.09
N ILE A 37 1.85 -5.49 16.06
CA ILE A 37 2.19 -4.20 16.66
C ILE A 37 1.04 -3.66 17.51
N ASP A 38 1.36 -2.73 18.40
CA ASP A 38 0.35 -1.95 19.10
C ASP A 38 -0.38 -1.04 18.08
N PRO A 39 -1.72 -1.15 17.94
CA PRO A 39 -2.48 -0.31 17.02
C PRO A 39 -2.31 1.20 17.24
N ALA A 40 -2.00 1.63 18.46
CA ALA A 40 -1.72 3.03 18.77
C ALA A 40 -0.43 3.54 18.10
N LEU A 41 0.46 2.63 17.69
CA LEU A 41 1.76 2.93 17.09
C LEU A 41 1.79 2.61 15.58
N ALA A 42 0.62 2.45 14.93
CA ALA A 42 0.56 2.05 13.52
C ALA A 42 1.02 3.13 12.54
N ASP A 43 0.92 4.40 12.91
CA ASP A 43 1.36 5.50 12.06
C ASP A 43 2.89 5.48 11.88
N THR A 44 3.35 5.75 10.66
CA THR A 44 4.75 5.49 10.24
C THR A 44 5.79 6.08 11.18
N ALA A 45 5.64 7.34 11.58
CA ALA A 45 6.61 8.00 12.45
C ALA A 45 6.70 7.33 13.82
N ASP A 46 5.56 7.05 14.45
CA ASP A 46 5.47 6.41 15.76
C ASP A 46 5.98 4.97 15.71
N PHE A 47 5.59 4.24 14.66
CA PHE A 47 6.04 2.88 14.43
C PHE A 47 7.56 2.81 14.27
N CYS A 48 8.12 3.61 13.39
CA CYS A 48 9.56 3.61 13.12
C CYS A 48 10.37 4.00 14.36
N ALA A 49 9.90 5.00 15.13
CA ALA A 49 10.57 5.41 16.35
C ALA A 49 10.53 4.34 17.44
N HIS A 50 9.37 3.73 17.67
CA HIS A 50 9.19 2.75 18.75
C HIS A 50 9.88 1.42 18.46
N TYR A 51 9.74 0.91 17.22
CA TYR A 51 10.30 -0.38 16.82
C TYR A 51 11.70 -0.29 16.22
N ASN A 52 12.29 0.90 16.22
CA ASN A 52 13.65 1.16 15.70
C ASN A 52 13.81 0.73 14.22
N ILE A 53 12.86 1.10 13.40
CA ILE A 53 12.87 0.83 11.95
C ILE A 53 13.37 2.07 11.22
N PRO A 54 14.37 1.95 10.33
CA PRO A 54 14.80 3.07 9.51
C PRO A 54 13.67 3.58 8.60
N LEU A 55 13.49 4.91 8.54
CA LEU A 55 12.47 5.52 7.69
C LEU A 55 12.68 5.23 6.21
N ASP A 56 13.91 5.05 5.77
CA ASP A 56 14.27 4.72 4.39
C ASP A 56 14.01 3.25 4.01
N GLN A 57 13.49 2.45 4.95
CA GLN A 57 13.02 1.08 4.72
C GLN A 57 11.53 0.91 5.04
N SER A 58 10.87 1.97 5.48
CA SER A 58 9.43 2.00 5.65
C SER A 58 8.77 2.53 4.38
N ALA A 59 7.86 1.75 3.79
CA ALA A 59 7.16 2.11 2.57
C ALA A 59 5.68 2.36 2.87
N ASN A 60 5.21 3.55 2.50
CA ASN A 60 3.83 3.97 2.67
C ASN A 60 3.04 3.69 1.40
N THR A 61 1.83 3.21 1.55
CA THR A 61 0.87 3.03 0.45
C THR A 61 -0.18 4.13 0.52
N LEU A 62 -0.31 4.87 -0.58
CA LEU A 62 -1.20 6.01 -0.70
C LEU A 62 -2.18 5.75 -1.85
N VAL A 63 -3.47 5.93 -1.63
CA VAL A 63 -4.48 5.81 -2.67
C VAL A 63 -4.83 7.19 -3.18
N ILE A 64 -4.68 7.38 -4.48
CA ILE A 64 -4.93 8.64 -5.18
C ILE A 64 -6.20 8.52 -6.00
N ALA A 65 -7.02 9.55 -5.97
CA ALA A 65 -8.28 9.65 -6.69
C ALA A 65 -8.24 10.77 -7.74
N SER A 66 -8.89 10.57 -8.88
CA SER A 66 -9.24 11.65 -9.77
C SER A 66 -10.32 12.54 -9.14
N LYS A 67 -10.36 13.82 -9.49
CA LYS A 67 -11.43 14.72 -9.00
C LYS A 67 -12.68 14.70 -9.87
N ALA A 68 -12.55 14.37 -11.14
CA ALA A 68 -13.68 14.29 -12.06
C ALA A 68 -14.40 12.95 -11.97
N GLU A 69 -15.70 12.97 -12.19
CA GLU A 69 -16.51 11.75 -12.30
C GLU A 69 -16.47 11.19 -13.75
N PRO A 70 -16.50 9.86 -13.96
CA PRO A 70 -16.42 8.85 -12.89
C PRO A 70 -15.01 8.83 -12.26
N LYS A 71 -14.95 8.72 -10.94
CA LYS A 71 -13.66 8.68 -10.24
C LYS A 71 -12.85 7.45 -10.61
N THR A 72 -11.56 7.66 -10.83
CA THR A 72 -10.55 6.61 -10.99
C THR A 72 -9.55 6.68 -9.84
N PHE A 73 -8.93 5.55 -9.54
CA PHE A 73 -8.02 5.42 -8.40
C PHE A 73 -6.72 4.73 -8.82
N ALA A 74 -5.65 5.03 -8.09
CA ALA A 74 -4.38 4.31 -8.17
C ALA A 74 -3.76 4.21 -6.78
N ALA A 75 -3.14 3.07 -6.49
CA ALA A 75 -2.33 2.89 -5.29
C ALA A 75 -0.87 3.17 -5.62
N CYS A 76 -0.20 3.95 -4.78
CA CYS A 76 1.19 4.34 -4.94
C CYS A 76 1.99 3.95 -3.68
N VAL A 77 3.16 3.35 -3.87
CA VAL A 77 4.06 2.96 -2.79
C VAL A 77 5.33 3.78 -2.85
N VAL A 78 5.63 4.48 -1.77
CA VAL A 78 6.80 5.36 -1.66
C VAL A 78 7.49 5.18 -0.31
N LEU A 79 8.80 5.42 -0.25
CA LEU A 79 9.53 5.40 1.02
C LEU A 79 9.10 6.58 1.93
N ALA A 80 9.10 6.36 3.23
CA ALA A 80 8.76 7.38 4.22
C ALA A 80 9.67 8.62 4.18
N THR A 81 10.86 8.49 3.60
CA THR A 81 11.83 9.58 3.36
C THR A 81 11.55 10.39 2.11
N THR A 82 10.47 10.10 1.39
CA THR A 82 10.11 10.75 0.13
C THR A 82 8.69 11.28 0.17
N ARG A 83 8.34 12.07 -0.84
CA ARG A 83 7.00 12.62 -1.02
C ARG A 83 6.47 12.25 -2.40
N LEU A 84 5.31 11.63 -2.44
CA LEU A 84 4.62 11.28 -3.69
C LEU A 84 4.34 12.52 -4.54
N ASP A 85 4.67 12.45 -5.83
CA ASP A 85 4.38 13.53 -6.79
C ASP A 85 2.96 13.39 -7.35
N VAL A 86 1.99 13.72 -6.50
CA VAL A 86 0.55 13.56 -6.79
C VAL A 86 0.11 14.38 -8.00
N ASN A 87 0.53 15.65 -8.07
CA ASN A 87 0.06 16.59 -9.10
C ASN A 87 0.92 16.58 -10.38
N GLY A 88 2.06 15.92 -10.35
CA GLY A 88 2.95 15.73 -11.49
C GLY A 88 2.82 14.35 -12.10
N VAL A 89 3.68 13.42 -11.65
CA VAL A 89 3.82 12.08 -12.24
C VAL A 89 2.54 11.27 -12.11
N VAL A 90 1.94 11.21 -10.92
CA VAL A 90 0.73 10.42 -10.68
C VAL A 90 -0.43 10.92 -11.55
N ARG A 91 -0.67 12.22 -11.55
CA ARG A 91 -1.73 12.83 -12.36
C ARG A 91 -1.58 12.52 -13.84
N LYS A 92 -0.36 12.66 -14.37
CA LYS A 92 -0.06 12.36 -15.77
C LYS A 92 -0.27 10.88 -16.08
N LYS A 93 0.20 10.00 -15.21
CA LYS A 93 0.09 8.55 -15.38
C LYS A 93 -1.36 8.06 -15.30
N MET A 94 -2.18 8.69 -14.46
CA MET A 94 -3.63 8.44 -14.42
C MET A 94 -4.36 9.00 -15.66
N GLY A 95 -3.76 9.92 -16.41
CA GLY A 95 -4.38 10.55 -17.57
C GLY A 95 -5.54 11.49 -17.22
N VAL A 96 -5.50 12.12 -16.05
CA VAL A 96 -6.60 12.96 -15.54
C VAL A 96 -6.14 14.42 -15.36
N ARG A 97 -7.11 15.33 -15.27
CA ARG A 97 -6.82 16.76 -15.12
C ARG A 97 -6.40 17.15 -13.70
N LYS A 98 -7.01 16.55 -12.69
CA LYS A 98 -6.77 16.85 -11.27
C LYS A 98 -6.83 15.58 -10.46
N THR A 99 -5.96 15.50 -9.47
CA THR A 99 -5.85 14.40 -8.52
C THR A 99 -5.89 14.93 -7.09
N SER A 100 -6.22 14.06 -6.17
CA SER A 100 -6.09 14.28 -4.73
C SER A 100 -5.86 12.94 -4.02
N PHE A 101 -5.44 12.97 -2.77
CA PHE A 101 -5.55 11.78 -1.93
C PHE A 101 -7.00 11.34 -1.85
N SER A 102 -7.25 10.04 -1.89
CA SER A 102 -8.59 9.50 -1.60
C SER A 102 -8.98 9.88 -0.16
N THR A 103 -10.27 9.99 0.08
CA THR A 103 -10.76 10.10 1.46
C THR A 103 -10.58 8.75 2.19
N ALA A 104 -10.57 8.78 3.52
CA ALA A 104 -10.56 7.55 4.32
C ALA A 104 -11.72 6.63 3.97
N GLU A 105 -12.91 7.20 3.73
CA GLU A 105 -14.11 6.45 3.33
C GLU A 105 -13.96 5.80 1.95
N GLU A 106 -13.47 6.55 0.96
CA GLU A 106 -13.19 6.01 -0.38
C GLU A 106 -12.18 4.87 -0.32
N MET A 107 -11.10 5.06 0.41
CA MET A 107 -10.06 4.06 0.58
C MET A 107 -10.60 2.80 1.27
N GLN A 108 -11.37 2.94 2.33
CA GLN A 108 -11.98 1.82 3.04
C GLN A 108 -12.99 1.07 2.16
N THR A 109 -13.84 1.79 1.42
CA THR A 109 -14.81 1.18 0.49
C THR A 109 -14.09 0.41 -0.61
N LEU A 110 -13.00 0.97 -1.14
CA LEU A 110 -12.24 0.37 -2.24
C LEU A 110 -11.41 -0.85 -1.80
N THR A 111 -10.83 -0.82 -0.60
CA THR A 111 -9.80 -1.78 -0.17
C THR A 111 -10.15 -2.56 1.09
N GLY A 112 -11.11 -2.10 1.90
CA GLY A 112 -11.38 -2.65 3.23
C GLY A 112 -10.35 -2.29 4.30
N MET A 113 -9.36 -1.46 3.97
CA MET A 113 -8.24 -1.17 4.87
C MET A 113 -8.51 0.04 5.76
N GLN A 114 -7.76 0.13 6.86
CA GLN A 114 -7.83 1.22 7.83
C GLN A 114 -6.69 2.21 7.64
N VAL A 115 -6.95 3.49 7.91
CA VAL A 115 -5.91 4.51 7.96
C VAL A 115 -4.82 4.11 8.97
N GLY A 116 -3.55 4.24 8.59
CA GLY A 116 -2.40 3.77 9.37
C GLY A 116 -2.03 2.30 9.12
N GLY A 117 -2.91 1.53 8.48
CA GLY A 117 -2.66 0.13 8.12
C GLY A 117 -2.71 -0.14 6.62
N VAL A 118 -2.84 0.87 5.77
CA VAL A 118 -2.96 0.69 4.32
C VAL A 118 -1.75 -0.08 3.79
N THR A 119 -2.04 -1.12 3.01
CA THR A 119 -1.04 -2.05 2.48
C THR A 119 -1.12 -2.17 0.97
N PRO A 120 -0.01 -2.40 0.26
CA PRO A 120 -0.03 -2.75 -1.16
C PRO A 120 -0.42 -4.22 -1.40
N LEU A 121 -0.65 -4.98 -0.35
CA LEU A 121 -0.96 -6.41 -0.40
C LEU A 121 -2.47 -6.63 -0.49
N GLY A 122 -2.91 -7.50 -1.41
CA GLY A 122 -4.32 -7.87 -1.52
C GLY A 122 -5.23 -6.77 -2.07
N LEU A 123 -4.70 -5.82 -2.81
CA LEU A 123 -5.49 -4.78 -3.49
C LEU A 123 -6.42 -5.36 -4.57
N PRO A 124 -7.54 -4.68 -4.91
CA PRO A 124 -8.35 -5.06 -6.05
C PRO A 124 -7.51 -5.21 -7.32
N ILE A 125 -7.82 -6.22 -8.14
CA ILE A 125 -7.00 -6.56 -9.32
C ILE A 125 -6.98 -5.46 -10.39
N ASP A 126 -8.03 -4.67 -10.45
CA ASP A 126 -8.19 -3.56 -11.39
C ASP A 126 -7.64 -2.22 -10.87
N LEU A 127 -7.20 -2.18 -9.61
CA LEU A 127 -6.54 -1.01 -9.04
C LEU A 127 -5.07 -0.99 -9.46
N PRO A 128 -4.62 0.01 -10.24
CA PRO A 128 -3.21 0.15 -10.56
C PRO A 128 -2.36 0.26 -9.30
N LEU A 129 -1.23 -0.44 -9.27
CA LEU A 129 -0.25 -0.39 -8.20
C LEU A 129 1.08 0.11 -8.77
N TRP A 130 1.45 1.33 -8.42
CA TRP A 130 2.70 1.96 -8.85
C TRP A 130 3.65 2.12 -7.67
N ILE A 131 4.90 1.75 -7.90
CA ILE A 131 5.92 1.68 -6.85
C ILE A 131 7.09 2.54 -7.26
N ASP A 132 7.46 3.50 -6.42
CA ASP A 132 8.68 4.27 -6.65
C ASP A 132 9.88 3.31 -6.73
N SER A 133 10.74 3.50 -7.72
CA SER A 133 11.87 2.61 -7.96
C SER A 133 12.81 2.48 -6.75
N ARG A 134 12.88 3.50 -5.89
CA ARG A 134 13.69 3.47 -4.66
C ARG A 134 13.19 2.40 -3.68
N VAL A 135 11.89 2.11 -3.68
CA VAL A 135 11.31 1.02 -2.87
C VAL A 135 11.83 -0.33 -3.34
N ILE A 136 11.86 -0.54 -4.66
CA ILE A 136 12.31 -1.79 -5.26
C ILE A 136 13.82 -2.00 -5.04
N ASP A 137 14.59 -0.92 -4.95
CA ASP A 137 16.04 -0.96 -4.72
C ASP A 137 16.42 -1.31 -3.27
N CYS A 138 15.47 -1.30 -2.33
CA CYS A 138 15.73 -1.71 -0.95
C CYS A 138 16.00 -3.22 -0.86
N GLU A 139 16.85 -3.62 0.08
CA GLU A 139 17.06 -5.04 0.39
C GLU A 139 15.82 -5.64 1.03
N TRP A 140 15.15 -4.89 1.91
CA TRP A 140 13.88 -5.22 2.51
C TRP A 140 13.09 -3.95 2.81
N ILE A 141 11.79 -4.08 2.89
CA ILE A 141 10.88 -2.99 3.26
C ILE A 141 9.89 -3.44 4.33
N ILE A 142 9.33 -2.48 5.05
CA ILE A 142 8.16 -2.70 5.90
C ILE A 142 6.99 -1.92 5.33
N VAL A 143 5.85 -2.60 5.21
CA VAL A 143 4.57 -2.06 4.76
C VAL A 143 3.47 -2.31 5.79
N GLY A 144 2.36 -1.59 5.67
CA GLY A 144 1.17 -1.89 6.46
C GLY A 144 0.61 -3.28 6.18
N GLY A 145 -0.19 -3.81 7.10
CA GLY A 145 -0.83 -5.12 6.98
C GLY A 145 -2.34 -5.06 6.66
N GLY A 146 -2.88 -3.86 6.43
CA GLY A 146 -4.31 -3.63 6.14
C GLY A 146 -5.09 -3.08 7.33
N GLY A 147 -4.95 -3.67 8.50
CA GLY A 147 -5.40 -3.13 9.79
C GLY A 147 -4.28 -2.40 10.52
N ARG A 148 -4.59 -1.90 11.72
CA ARG A 148 -3.61 -1.16 12.52
C ARG A 148 -2.73 -2.04 13.42
N ASP A 149 -2.96 -3.33 13.43
CA ASP A 149 -2.32 -4.30 14.33
C ASP A 149 -1.22 -5.15 13.68
N LEU A 150 -1.06 -5.04 12.36
CA LEU A 150 -0.07 -5.82 11.61
C LEU A 150 0.79 -4.94 10.70
N LYS A 151 2.07 -5.28 10.63
CA LYS A 151 3.01 -4.82 9.61
C LYS A 151 3.64 -6.04 8.93
N VAL A 152 4.15 -5.85 7.72
CA VAL A 152 4.84 -6.89 6.98
C VAL A 152 6.22 -6.40 6.56
N LYS A 153 7.25 -7.08 7.04
CA LYS A 153 8.62 -6.93 6.55
C LYS A 153 8.83 -7.92 5.41
N MET A 154 9.29 -7.46 4.28
CA MET A 154 9.38 -8.33 3.10
C MET A 154 10.42 -7.87 2.08
N ASP A 155 10.81 -8.79 1.20
CA ASP A 155 11.51 -8.47 -0.04
C ASP A 155 10.60 -7.60 -0.93
N PRO A 156 11.04 -6.43 -1.39
CA PRO A 156 10.24 -5.55 -2.24
C PRO A 156 9.82 -6.17 -3.58
N GLN A 157 10.51 -7.22 -4.05
CA GLN A 157 10.12 -7.96 -5.27
C GLN A 157 8.72 -8.58 -5.16
N VAL A 158 8.20 -8.79 -3.95
CA VAL A 158 6.81 -9.19 -3.70
C VAL A 158 5.84 -8.29 -4.47
N LEU A 159 6.08 -6.97 -4.44
CA LEU A 159 5.21 -5.98 -5.07
C LEU A 159 5.13 -6.16 -6.59
N LEU A 160 6.25 -6.49 -7.24
CA LEU A 160 6.28 -6.76 -8.68
C LEU A 160 5.57 -8.07 -9.02
N LYS A 161 5.72 -9.10 -8.20
CA LYS A 161 5.00 -10.38 -8.37
C LYS A 161 3.50 -10.26 -8.19
N LEU A 162 3.04 -9.27 -7.41
CA LEU A 162 1.62 -8.96 -7.23
C LEU A 162 1.05 -8.04 -8.32
N GLY A 163 1.81 -7.77 -9.38
CA GLY A 163 1.36 -6.96 -10.51
C GLY A 163 1.67 -5.47 -10.39
N GLY A 164 2.50 -5.08 -9.42
CA GLY A 164 2.96 -3.71 -9.28
C GLY A 164 3.94 -3.32 -10.40
N GLU A 165 3.95 -2.03 -10.73
CA GLU A 165 4.84 -1.42 -11.71
C GLU A 165 5.85 -0.51 -11.02
N SER A 166 7.14 -0.75 -11.27
CA SER A 166 8.20 0.15 -10.80
C SER A 166 8.23 1.42 -11.65
N VAL A 167 8.21 2.57 -11.00
CA VAL A 167 8.16 3.88 -11.65
C VAL A 167 9.30 4.74 -11.13
N VAL A 168 10.15 5.21 -12.03
CA VAL A 168 11.23 6.13 -11.70
C VAL A 168 10.64 7.50 -11.36
N ASP A 169 11.12 8.10 -10.28
CA ASP A 169 10.69 9.42 -9.81
C ASP A 169 9.17 9.57 -9.58
N LEU A 170 8.51 8.49 -9.16
CA LEU A 170 7.12 8.55 -8.69
C LEU A 170 7.01 9.48 -7.47
N ALA A 171 8.03 9.49 -6.63
CA ALA A 171 8.20 10.37 -5.49
C ALA A 171 9.43 11.26 -5.65
N LYS A 172 9.49 12.30 -4.84
CA LYS A 172 10.64 13.22 -4.71
C LYS A 172 11.23 13.08 -3.32
N ALA A 173 12.55 13.24 -3.21
CA ALA A 173 13.19 13.32 -1.90
C ALA A 173 12.60 14.50 -1.11
N LEU A 174 12.46 14.33 0.20
CA LEU A 174 12.14 15.43 1.10
C LEU A 174 13.33 16.40 1.14
N ALA A 175 13.03 17.69 0.99
CA ALA A 175 14.05 18.73 1.02
C ALA A 175 14.60 18.93 2.45
#